data_931e7d82ddc69a84d7918b2c09a57487
#
_entry.id   931e7d82ddc69a84d7918b2c09a57487
#
_cell.length_a   1.000
_cell.length_b   1.000
_cell.length_c   1.000
_cell.angle_alpha   90.00
_cell.angle_beta   90.00
_cell.angle_gamma   90.00
#
_symmetry.space_group_name_H-M   'P 1'
#
loop_
_entity.id
_entity.type
_entity.pdbx_description
1 polymer ?
#
loop_
_entity_poly.entity_id
_entity_poly.type
_entity_poly.pdbx_seq_one_letter_code
_entity_poly.pdbx_strand_id
1 'polypeptide(L)'
;TFLIQSPRTLTKIVEGINALDMNNRDTMGDVYEYILGKMAASGNNGQFRTPRHIIRMMVELMKPTLKDTICDPAMGSAGFIVESAKYVQEHYKKELLNTDNMKHYKSGMLHGFDTDATMLRIGAMNLMLHGVDNPDIAYRDSLSTDNTDENRYTLCLANPPFTGSLDNESVSKSLLAITKTKKTELLFLALFVRMLQTGGR
;
A
#
# COMPACT_ATOMS: atom_id res chain seq x y z
N THR A 1 -9.18 22.30 -19.83
CA THR A 1 -10.25 21.78 -20.71
C THR A 1 -10.82 20.52 -20.07
N PHE A 2 -12.13 20.41 -19.92
CA PHE A 2 -12.81 19.22 -19.38
C PHE A 2 -12.59 18.05 -20.37
N LEU A 3 -12.15 16.89 -19.86
CA LEU A 3 -11.96 15.67 -20.68
C LEU A 3 -13.30 15.08 -21.15
N ILE A 4 -14.37 15.29 -20.38
CA ILE A 4 -15.74 14.84 -20.72
C ILE A 4 -16.41 15.95 -21.51
N GLN A 5 -16.44 15.80 -22.83
CA GLN A 5 -17.00 16.83 -23.72
C GLN A 5 -18.53 16.77 -23.89
N SER A 6 -19.15 15.61 -23.58
CA SER A 6 -20.61 15.47 -23.67
C SER A 6 -21.32 16.03 -22.42
N PRO A 7 -22.13 17.11 -22.51
CA PRO A 7 -22.86 17.65 -21.37
C PRO A 7 -23.79 16.61 -20.72
N ARG A 8 -24.46 15.79 -21.53
CA ARG A 8 -25.36 14.73 -21.04
C ARG A 8 -24.63 13.68 -20.20
N THR A 9 -23.42 13.30 -20.64
CA THR A 9 -22.58 12.35 -19.88
C THR A 9 -22.10 12.99 -18.58
N LEU A 10 -21.67 14.24 -18.62
CA LEU A 10 -21.24 14.98 -17.44
C LEU A 10 -22.36 15.11 -16.41
N THR A 11 -23.58 15.49 -16.84
CA THR A 11 -24.75 15.57 -15.97
C THR A 11 -25.02 14.23 -15.28
N LYS A 12 -25.05 13.12 -16.02
CA LYS A 12 -25.27 11.79 -15.44
C LYS A 12 -24.21 11.41 -14.40
N ILE A 13 -22.95 11.76 -14.64
CA ILE A 13 -21.86 11.50 -13.70
C ILE A 13 -22.06 12.33 -12.43
N VAL A 14 -22.35 13.62 -12.56
CA VAL A 14 -22.58 14.51 -11.41
C VAL A 14 -23.79 14.06 -10.60
N GLU A 15 -24.91 13.73 -11.25
CA GLU A 15 -26.10 13.20 -10.59
C GLU A 15 -25.81 11.88 -9.87
N GLY A 16 -25.06 10.97 -10.51
CA GLY A 16 -24.65 9.71 -9.90
C GLY A 16 -23.77 9.90 -8.66
N ILE A 17 -22.80 10.83 -8.71
CA ILE A 17 -21.94 11.16 -7.57
C ILE A 17 -22.77 11.80 -6.44
N ASN A 18 -23.66 12.73 -6.77
CA ASN A 18 -24.51 13.40 -5.77
C ASN A 18 -25.50 12.45 -5.07
N ALA A 19 -25.84 11.33 -5.70
CA ALA A 19 -26.71 10.31 -5.11
C ALA A 19 -25.97 9.40 -4.11
N LEU A 20 -24.62 9.44 -4.07
CA LEU A 20 -23.82 8.67 -3.12
C LEU A 20 -23.76 9.39 -1.78
N ASP A 21 -23.94 8.63 -0.68
CA ASP A 21 -23.68 9.16 0.66
C ASP A 21 -22.17 9.26 0.90
N MET A 22 -21.60 10.40 0.52
CA MET A 22 -20.16 10.69 0.65
C MET A 22 -19.75 11.08 2.08
N ASN A 23 -20.68 11.15 3.03
CA ASN A 23 -20.36 11.40 4.44
C ASN A 23 -19.92 10.13 5.17
N ASN A 24 -20.22 8.97 4.61
CA ASN A 24 -19.79 7.69 5.15
C ASN A 24 -18.41 7.32 4.55
N ARG A 25 -17.37 7.33 5.39
CA ARG A 25 -15.99 7.00 4.97
C ARG A 25 -15.87 5.58 4.42
N ASP A 26 -16.59 4.61 4.98
CA ASP A 26 -16.57 3.22 4.51
C ASP A 26 -17.13 3.12 3.09
N THR A 27 -18.26 3.80 2.84
CA THR A 27 -18.87 3.88 1.50
C THR A 27 -17.92 4.54 0.49
N MET A 28 -17.24 5.62 0.87
CA MET A 28 -16.27 6.30 0.00
C MET A 28 -15.08 5.40 -0.33
N GLY A 29 -14.56 4.70 0.66
CA GLY A 29 -13.47 3.75 0.49
C GLY A 29 -13.85 2.61 -0.46
N ASP A 30 -15.04 2.03 -0.29
CA ASP A 30 -15.52 0.94 -1.13
C ASP A 30 -15.78 1.38 -2.58
N VAL A 31 -16.33 2.57 -2.80
CA VAL A 31 -16.51 3.17 -4.14
C VAL A 31 -15.15 3.37 -4.82
N TYR A 32 -14.19 3.92 -4.09
CA TYR A 32 -12.84 4.14 -4.61
C TYR A 32 -12.15 2.82 -5.00
N GLU A 33 -12.23 1.82 -4.13
CA GLU A 33 -11.72 0.46 -4.40
C GLU A 33 -12.39 -0.19 -5.61
N TYR A 34 -13.72 -0.01 -5.77
CA TYR A 34 -14.45 -0.49 -6.94
C TYR A 34 -13.95 0.16 -8.25
N ILE A 35 -13.76 1.48 -8.24
CA ILE A 35 -13.22 2.22 -9.39
C ILE A 35 -11.82 1.72 -9.73
N LEU A 36 -10.93 1.59 -8.75
CA LEU A 36 -9.58 1.06 -8.96
C LEU A 36 -9.61 -0.36 -9.54
N GLY A 37 -10.51 -1.21 -9.07
CA GLY A 37 -10.72 -2.56 -9.59
C GLY A 37 -11.15 -2.56 -11.06
N LYS A 38 -12.04 -1.65 -11.45
CA LYS A 38 -12.48 -1.49 -12.84
C LYS A 38 -11.37 -0.95 -13.74
N MET A 39 -10.57 -0.01 -13.27
CA MET A 39 -9.42 0.52 -14.00
C MET A 39 -8.37 -0.57 -14.25
N ALA A 40 -8.07 -1.40 -13.25
CA ALA A 40 -7.15 -2.52 -13.40
C ALA A 40 -7.66 -3.55 -14.42
N ALA A 41 -8.96 -3.87 -14.40
CA ALA A 41 -9.57 -4.81 -15.35
C ALA A 41 -9.60 -4.28 -16.80
N SER A 42 -9.59 -2.97 -17.00
CA SER A 42 -9.57 -2.36 -18.36
C SER A 42 -8.19 -2.38 -19.03
N GLY A 43 -7.16 -2.83 -18.34
CA GLY A 43 -5.80 -2.98 -18.90
C GLY A 43 -5.06 -1.66 -19.16
N ASN A 44 -5.67 -0.52 -18.86
CA ASN A 44 -5.12 0.79 -19.26
C ASN A 44 -3.84 1.22 -18.49
N ASN A 45 -3.49 0.55 -17.39
CA ASN A 45 -2.32 0.93 -16.59
C ASN A 45 -1.26 -0.17 -16.42
N GLY A 46 -1.42 -1.36 -17.04
CA GLY A 46 -0.39 -2.42 -17.04
C GLY A 46 0.04 -2.95 -15.66
N GLN A 47 -0.57 -2.49 -14.59
CA GLN A 47 -0.20 -2.84 -13.23
C GLN A 47 -1.10 -3.96 -12.71
N PHE A 48 -0.47 -5.06 -12.30
CA PHE A 48 -1.15 -6.19 -11.67
C PHE A 48 -1.50 -5.81 -10.22
N ARG A 49 -2.79 -5.57 -9.98
CA ARG A 49 -3.29 -5.36 -8.63
C ARG A 49 -3.64 -6.70 -7.98
N THR A 50 -3.17 -6.91 -6.77
CA THR A 50 -3.53 -8.10 -5.98
C THR A 50 -5.04 -8.07 -5.69
N PRO A 51 -5.79 -9.16 -5.98
CA PRO A 51 -7.21 -9.21 -5.66
C PRO A 51 -7.48 -9.02 -4.16
N ARG A 52 -8.49 -8.23 -3.83
CA ARG A 52 -8.80 -7.83 -2.44
C ARG A 52 -8.98 -9.03 -1.50
N HIS A 53 -9.63 -10.10 -1.96
CA HIS A 53 -9.83 -11.31 -1.14
C HIS A 53 -8.52 -12.02 -0.80
N ILE A 54 -7.50 -11.93 -1.67
CA ILE A 54 -6.16 -12.47 -1.39
C ILE A 54 -5.44 -11.60 -0.38
N ILE A 55 -5.49 -10.26 -0.55
CA ILE A 55 -4.92 -9.32 0.43
C ILE A 55 -5.52 -9.56 1.81
N ARG A 56 -6.86 -9.63 1.89
CA ARG A 56 -7.58 -9.89 3.13
C ARG A 56 -7.17 -11.22 3.76
N MET A 57 -7.12 -12.29 2.98
CA MET A 57 -6.67 -13.59 3.46
C MET A 57 -5.26 -13.51 4.07
N MET A 58 -4.33 -12.83 3.40
CA MET A 58 -2.95 -12.68 3.90
C MET A 58 -2.91 -11.87 5.20
N VAL A 59 -3.65 -10.77 5.30
CA VAL A 59 -3.72 -9.95 6.51
C VAL A 59 -4.34 -10.74 7.68
N GLU A 60 -5.43 -11.48 7.43
CA GLU A 60 -6.08 -12.34 8.43
C GLU A 60 -5.15 -13.46 8.96
N LEU A 61 -4.28 -14.01 8.11
CA LEU A 61 -3.28 -14.99 8.51
C LEU A 61 -2.17 -14.35 9.35
N MET A 62 -1.74 -13.14 8.98
CA MET A 62 -0.63 -12.43 9.63
C MET A 62 -1.05 -11.75 10.93
N LYS A 63 -2.33 -11.43 11.10
CA LYS A 63 -2.92 -10.84 12.32
C LYS A 63 -2.13 -9.65 12.85
N PRO A 64 -2.07 -8.53 12.11
CA PRO A 64 -1.35 -7.35 12.57
C PRO A 64 -1.91 -6.83 13.90
N THR A 65 -1.03 -6.33 14.76
CA THR A 65 -1.36 -5.81 16.10
C THR A 65 -0.96 -4.35 16.21
N LEU A 66 -1.42 -3.65 17.25
CA LEU A 66 -1.01 -2.28 17.54
C LEU A 66 0.48 -2.11 17.89
N LYS A 67 1.22 -3.21 18.06
CA LYS A 67 2.67 -3.18 18.31
C LYS A 67 3.48 -3.28 17.02
N ASP A 68 2.81 -3.59 15.91
CA ASP A 68 3.49 -3.79 14.64
C ASP A 68 3.88 -2.46 14.00
N THR A 69 5.01 -2.50 13.28
CA THR A 69 5.41 -1.52 12.29
C THR A 69 5.39 -2.24 10.95
N ILE A 70 4.43 -1.87 10.11
CA ILE A 70 4.07 -2.58 8.88
C ILE A 70 4.63 -1.84 7.68
N CYS A 71 5.24 -2.57 6.74
CA CYS A 71 5.76 -1.99 5.51
C CYS A 71 5.30 -2.78 4.27
N ASP A 72 4.92 -2.03 3.24
CA ASP A 72 4.80 -2.53 1.87
C ASP A 72 5.81 -1.77 0.99
N PRO A 73 6.96 -2.38 0.65
CA PRO A 73 8.00 -1.73 -0.15
C PRO A 73 7.70 -1.68 -1.66
N ALA A 74 6.53 -2.13 -2.10
CA ALA A 74 6.05 -2.07 -3.48
C ALA A 74 4.53 -1.85 -3.49
N MET A 75 4.10 -0.78 -2.80
CA MET A 75 2.73 -0.65 -2.29
C MET A 75 1.66 -0.47 -3.36
N GLY A 76 1.99 -0.03 -4.57
CA GLY A 76 1.01 0.28 -5.60
C GLY A 76 -0.10 1.20 -5.09
N SER A 77 -1.34 0.73 -5.12
CA SER A 77 -2.51 1.44 -4.59
C SER A 77 -2.67 1.32 -3.05
N ALA A 78 -1.67 0.85 -2.34
CA ALA A 78 -1.62 0.65 -0.89
C ALA A 78 -2.63 -0.40 -0.34
N GLY A 79 -2.98 -1.41 -1.14
CA GLY A 79 -4.01 -2.39 -0.76
C GLY A 79 -3.68 -3.15 0.53
N PHE A 80 -2.44 -3.62 0.70
CA PHE A 80 -2.01 -4.32 1.93
C PHE A 80 -2.03 -3.41 3.16
N ILE A 81 -1.60 -2.16 3.00
CA ILE A 81 -1.58 -1.18 4.09
C ILE A 81 -3.01 -0.83 4.51
N VAL A 82 -3.91 -0.58 3.56
CA VAL A 82 -5.34 -0.32 3.82
C VAL A 82 -6.00 -1.47 4.54
N GLU A 83 -5.80 -2.71 4.07
CA GLU A 83 -6.44 -3.87 4.71
C GLU A 83 -5.86 -4.14 6.11
N SER A 84 -4.54 -3.91 6.30
CA SER A 84 -3.92 -3.98 7.64
C SER A 84 -4.49 -2.92 8.58
N ALA A 85 -4.71 -1.70 8.09
CA ALA A 85 -5.33 -0.63 8.86
C ALA A 85 -6.76 -1.00 9.28
N LYS A 86 -7.57 -1.51 8.35
CA LYS A 86 -8.93 -2.00 8.63
C LYS A 86 -8.93 -3.11 9.68
N TYR A 87 -8.06 -4.10 9.51
CA TYR A 87 -7.93 -5.20 10.48
C TYR A 87 -7.67 -4.67 11.89
N VAL A 88 -6.73 -3.75 12.04
CA VAL A 88 -6.42 -3.15 13.35
C VAL A 88 -7.59 -2.33 13.90
N GLN A 89 -8.25 -1.54 13.07
CA GLN A 89 -9.44 -0.79 13.48
C GLN A 89 -10.58 -1.69 13.96
N GLU A 90 -10.80 -2.82 13.30
CA GLU A 90 -11.86 -3.77 13.64
C GLU A 90 -11.56 -4.54 14.93
N HIS A 91 -10.32 -5.01 15.10
CA HIS A 91 -9.96 -5.91 16.21
C HIS A 91 -9.49 -5.17 17.48
N TYR A 92 -9.04 -3.91 17.35
CA TYR A 92 -8.45 -3.14 18.47
C TYR A 92 -9.16 -1.82 18.73
N LYS A 93 -10.48 -1.73 18.47
CA LYS A 93 -11.29 -0.51 18.66
C LYS A 93 -11.14 0.11 20.04
N LYS A 94 -11.11 -0.70 21.10
CA LYS A 94 -11.02 -0.24 22.50
C LYS A 94 -9.61 0.29 22.79
N GLU A 95 -8.60 -0.43 22.34
CA GLU A 95 -7.20 -0.09 22.54
C GLU A 95 -6.79 1.18 21.79
N LEU A 96 -7.44 1.46 20.65
CA LEU A 96 -7.25 2.69 19.87
C LEU A 96 -7.82 3.94 20.55
N LEU A 97 -8.60 3.81 21.63
CA LEU A 97 -9.00 4.93 22.46
C LEU A 97 -7.84 5.48 23.30
N ASN A 98 -6.79 4.69 23.49
CA ASN A 98 -5.56 5.13 24.13
C ASN A 98 -4.78 6.07 23.20
N THR A 99 -4.33 7.21 23.73
CA THR A 99 -3.65 8.26 22.95
C THR A 99 -2.35 7.78 22.30
N ASP A 100 -1.56 6.96 22.98
CA ASP A 100 -0.28 6.46 22.45
C ASP A 100 -0.50 5.45 21.32
N ASN A 101 -1.45 4.55 21.50
CA ASN A 101 -1.85 3.59 20.46
C ASN A 101 -2.38 4.31 19.20
N MET A 102 -3.23 5.32 19.42
CA MET A 102 -3.76 6.12 18.31
C MET A 102 -2.65 6.90 17.61
N LYS A 103 -1.69 7.46 18.35
CA LYS A 103 -0.54 8.15 17.78
C LYS A 103 0.32 7.21 16.95
N HIS A 104 0.64 6.01 17.47
CA HIS A 104 1.39 5.00 16.74
C HIS A 104 0.65 4.57 15.47
N TYR A 105 -0.64 4.25 15.57
CA TYR A 105 -1.48 3.90 14.44
C TYR A 105 -1.45 4.96 13.32
N LYS A 106 -1.54 6.25 13.67
CA LYS A 106 -1.61 7.35 12.69
C LYS A 106 -0.28 7.72 12.05
N SER A 107 0.85 7.52 12.72
CA SER A 107 2.13 8.10 12.27
C SER A 107 3.35 7.16 12.37
N GLY A 108 3.22 5.97 12.93
CA GLY A 108 4.36 5.09 13.16
C GLY A 108 4.16 3.64 12.73
N MET A 109 2.91 3.26 12.44
CA MET A 109 2.55 1.87 12.19
C MET A 109 2.63 1.48 10.71
N LEU A 110 2.21 2.36 9.82
CA LEU A 110 1.92 2.04 8.42
C LEU A 110 2.87 2.77 7.47
N HIS A 111 3.67 2.01 6.74
CA HIS A 111 4.70 2.52 5.82
C HIS A 111 4.54 1.91 4.44
N GLY A 112 4.80 2.71 3.40
CA GLY A 112 4.76 2.22 2.02
C GLY A 112 5.66 2.97 1.08
N PHE A 113 6.22 2.26 0.09
CA PHE A 113 7.08 2.85 -0.92
C PHE A 113 6.64 2.42 -2.31
N ASP A 114 6.81 3.32 -3.26
CA ASP A 114 6.62 3.04 -4.68
C ASP A 114 7.49 3.99 -5.51
N THR A 115 7.83 3.57 -6.73
CA THR A 115 8.55 4.37 -7.72
C THR A 115 7.62 5.08 -8.70
N ASP A 116 6.32 4.81 -8.65
CA ASP A 116 5.31 5.46 -9.48
C ASP A 116 4.60 6.57 -8.69
N ALA A 117 4.85 7.82 -9.07
CA ALA A 117 4.22 8.98 -8.44
C ALA A 117 2.68 8.98 -8.56
N THR A 118 2.13 8.32 -9.58
CA THR A 118 0.68 8.16 -9.73
C THR A 118 0.14 7.17 -8.71
N MET A 119 0.86 6.05 -8.50
CA MET A 119 0.49 5.07 -7.48
C MET A 119 0.59 5.64 -6.07
N LEU A 120 1.59 6.47 -5.79
CA LEU A 120 1.70 7.17 -4.50
C LEU A 120 0.48 8.06 -4.23
N ARG A 121 0.01 8.81 -5.23
CA ARG A 121 -1.21 9.64 -5.10
C ARG A 121 -2.46 8.78 -4.90
N ILE A 122 -2.60 7.71 -5.68
CA ILE A 122 -3.71 6.76 -5.56
C ILE A 122 -3.69 6.10 -4.18
N GLY A 123 -2.53 5.62 -3.73
CA GLY A 123 -2.35 5.01 -2.42
C GLY A 123 -2.63 5.97 -1.27
N ALA A 124 -2.16 7.23 -1.36
CA ALA A 124 -2.46 8.26 -0.38
C ALA A 124 -3.97 8.49 -0.25
N MET A 125 -4.67 8.68 -1.37
CA MET A 125 -6.11 8.85 -1.37
C MET A 125 -6.83 7.62 -0.80
N ASN A 126 -6.39 6.42 -1.18
CA ASN A 126 -6.96 5.18 -0.67
C ASN A 126 -6.84 5.08 0.86
N LEU A 127 -5.65 5.36 1.40
CA LEU A 127 -5.40 5.36 2.84
C LEU A 127 -6.24 6.41 3.58
N MET A 128 -6.30 7.64 3.06
CA MET A 128 -7.09 8.71 3.66
C MET A 128 -8.60 8.38 3.70
N LEU A 129 -9.14 7.80 2.62
CA LEU A 129 -10.54 7.37 2.56
C LEU A 129 -10.85 6.24 3.56
N HIS A 130 -9.85 5.48 3.98
CA HIS A 130 -9.96 4.42 4.98
C HIS A 130 -9.48 4.86 6.38
N GLY A 131 -9.43 6.18 6.65
CA GLY A 131 -9.18 6.72 7.99
C GLY A 131 -7.73 6.80 8.41
N VAL A 132 -6.78 6.63 7.48
CA VAL A 132 -5.35 6.89 7.72
C VAL A 132 -5.03 8.28 7.20
N ASP A 133 -5.17 9.29 8.05
CA ASP A 133 -5.13 10.71 7.64
C ASP A 133 -3.72 11.19 7.23
N ASN A 134 -2.66 10.64 7.81
CA ASN A 134 -1.26 10.99 7.53
C ASN A 134 -0.44 9.73 7.24
N PRO A 135 -0.62 9.09 6.08
CA PRO A 135 0.11 7.88 5.75
C PRO A 135 1.60 8.18 5.54
N ASP A 136 2.48 7.34 6.13
CA ASP A 136 3.93 7.42 5.91
C ASP A 136 4.30 6.66 4.63
N ILE A 137 4.02 7.31 3.51
CA ILE A 137 4.34 6.78 2.17
C ILE A 137 5.29 7.70 1.44
N ALA A 138 6.23 7.12 0.69
CA ALA A 138 7.27 7.88 0.02
C ALA A 138 7.60 7.33 -1.37
N TYR A 139 7.99 8.25 -2.27
CA TYR A 139 8.67 7.88 -3.51
C TYR A 139 10.04 7.29 -3.17
N ARG A 140 10.22 6.02 -3.45
CA ARG A 140 11.48 5.33 -3.17
C ARG A 140 11.62 4.10 -4.06
N ASP A 141 12.77 3.95 -4.67
CA ASP A 141 13.18 2.67 -5.23
C ASP A 141 13.68 1.78 -4.08
N SER A 142 12.88 0.81 -3.71
CA SER A 142 13.11 -0.07 -2.56
C SER A 142 14.37 -0.93 -2.70
N LEU A 143 14.84 -1.18 -3.93
CA LEU A 143 16.03 -1.98 -4.20
C LEU A 143 17.30 -1.13 -4.35
N SER A 144 17.17 0.18 -4.46
CA SER A 144 18.30 1.09 -4.66
C SER A 144 19.13 1.30 -3.40
N THR A 145 20.27 1.97 -3.56
CA THR A 145 21.13 2.41 -2.46
C THR A 145 20.47 3.43 -1.54
N ASP A 146 19.42 4.12 -2.01
CA ASP A 146 18.69 5.13 -1.23
C ASP A 146 17.83 4.49 -0.14
N ASN A 147 17.48 3.20 -0.30
CA ASN A 147 16.79 2.45 0.74
C ASN A 147 17.80 1.90 1.76
N THR A 148 17.92 2.57 2.89
CA THR A 148 18.79 2.20 4.00
C THR A 148 18.04 1.50 5.14
N ASP A 149 16.74 1.19 4.99
CA ASP A 149 15.96 0.54 6.03
C ASP A 149 16.51 -0.86 6.34
N GLU A 150 16.86 -1.07 7.61
CA GLU A 150 17.40 -2.32 8.15
C GLU A 150 16.85 -2.53 9.56
N ASN A 151 16.41 -3.77 9.88
CA ASN A 151 15.86 -4.13 11.21
C ASN A 151 14.80 -3.14 11.72
N ARG A 152 13.93 -2.64 10.84
CA ARG A 152 12.99 -1.56 11.15
C ARG A 152 11.56 -2.04 11.33
N TYR A 153 11.12 -3.02 10.56
CA TYR A 153 9.71 -3.42 10.49
C TYR A 153 9.48 -4.76 11.18
N THR A 154 8.31 -4.91 11.79
CA THR A 154 7.88 -6.18 12.39
C THR A 154 7.06 -7.03 11.45
N LEU A 155 6.47 -6.40 10.42
CA LEU A 155 5.64 -7.07 9.42
C LEU A 155 5.87 -6.43 8.05
N CYS A 156 6.20 -7.27 7.05
CA CYS A 156 6.21 -6.90 5.65
C CYS A 156 5.14 -7.66 4.88
N LEU A 157 4.25 -6.92 4.20
CA LEU A 157 3.20 -7.47 3.35
C LEU A 157 3.27 -6.78 2.00
N ALA A 158 3.57 -7.52 0.95
CA ALA A 158 3.72 -6.96 -0.38
C ALA A 158 3.44 -7.98 -1.49
N ASN A 159 3.15 -7.46 -2.68
CA ASN A 159 3.17 -8.19 -3.93
C ASN A 159 4.14 -7.48 -4.89
N PRO A 160 5.46 -7.71 -4.76
CA PRO A 160 6.46 -7.02 -5.56
C PRO A 160 6.38 -7.44 -7.05
N PRO A 161 6.95 -6.64 -7.97
CA PRO A 161 6.97 -6.99 -9.39
C PRO A 161 7.70 -8.31 -9.63
N PHE A 162 7.10 -9.18 -10.48
CA PHE A 162 7.62 -10.52 -10.78
C PHE A 162 8.61 -10.55 -11.93
N THR A 163 8.67 -9.49 -12.71
CA THR A 163 9.49 -9.41 -13.93
C THR A 163 10.41 -8.23 -13.87
N GLY A 164 11.60 -8.44 -14.31
CA GLY A 164 12.61 -7.40 -14.41
C GLY A 164 13.98 -7.96 -14.10
N SER A 165 14.96 -7.42 -14.78
CA SER A 165 16.38 -7.62 -14.47
C SER A 165 16.94 -6.24 -14.24
N LEU A 166 17.44 -5.99 -13.05
CA LEU A 166 18.05 -4.73 -12.69
C LEU A 166 19.54 -4.78 -12.97
N ASP A 167 20.10 -3.63 -13.31
CA ASP A 167 21.54 -3.51 -13.39
C ASP A 167 22.14 -3.50 -11.97
N ASN A 168 23.18 -4.29 -11.74
CA ASN A 168 23.82 -4.39 -10.43
C ASN A 168 24.32 -3.04 -9.88
N GLU A 169 24.57 -2.08 -10.77
CA GLU A 169 25.01 -0.73 -10.37
C GLU A 169 23.90 0.07 -9.69
N SER A 170 22.64 -0.20 -9.99
CA SER A 170 21.47 0.47 -9.38
C SER A 170 21.00 -0.20 -8.08
N VAL A 171 21.41 -1.45 -7.84
CA VAL A 171 20.97 -2.22 -6.68
C VAL A 171 21.85 -1.96 -5.47
N SER A 172 21.25 -1.88 -4.30
CA SER A 172 21.94 -1.73 -3.03
C SER A 172 22.99 -2.85 -2.81
N LYS A 173 24.23 -2.46 -2.50
CA LYS A 173 25.32 -3.38 -2.24
C LYS A 173 25.03 -4.34 -1.09
N SER A 174 24.26 -3.92 -0.09
CA SER A 174 23.84 -4.76 1.03
C SER A 174 22.91 -5.90 0.59
N LEU A 175 22.05 -5.68 -0.42
CA LEU A 175 21.22 -6.73 -1.00
C LEU A 175 22.05 -7.70 -1.83
N LEU A 176 23.01 -7.20 -2.61
CA LEU A 176 23.91 -8.02 -3.40
C LEU A 176 24.89 -8.86 -2.55
N ALA A 177 25.12 -8.44 -1.30
CA ALA A 177 25.87 -9.25 -0.33
C ALA A 177 25.06 -10.46 0.17
N ILE A 178 23.73 -10.31 0.26
CA ILE A 178 22.81 -11.40 0.65
C ILE A 178 22.59 -12.36 -0.53
N THR A 179 22.36 -11.81 -1.72
CA THR A 179 22.06 -12.61 -2.91
C THR A 179 22.69 -12.01 -4.16
N LYS A 180 23.48 -12.85 -4.87
CA LYS A 180 24.13 -12.48 -6.13
C LYS A 180 23.18 -12.74 -7.32
N THR A 181 22.14 -11.93 -7.44
CA THR A 181 21.14 -12.09 -8.49
C THR A 181 20.79 -10.76 -9.12
N LYS A 182 20.28 -10.81 -10.36
CA LYS A 182 19.65 -9.67 -11.05
C LYS A 182 18.13 -9.78 -11.09
N LYS A 183 17.58 -10.89 -10.57
CA LYS A 183 16.12 -11.14 -10.59
C LYS A 183 15.43 -10.33 -9.50
N THR A 184 14.50 -9.50 -9.92
CA THR A 184 13.77 -8.56 -9.05
C THR A 184 13.09 -9.28 -7.88
N GLU A 185 12.44 -10.41 -8.12
CA GLU A 185 11.73 -11.17 -7.09
C GLU A 185 12.66 -11.69 -5.97
N LEU A 186 13.89 -12.11 -6.31
CA LEU A 186 14.86 -12.57 -5.32
C LEU A 186 15.50 -11.40 -4.55
N LEU A 187 15.66 -10.25 -5.20
CA LEU A 187 16.12 -9.03 -4.55
C LEU A 187 15.10 -8.51 -3.54
N PHE A 188 13.80 -8.59 -3.85
CA PHE A 188 12.74 -8.26 -2.88
C PHE A 188 12.72 -9.21 -1.69
N LEU A 189 12.96 -10.51 -1.91
CA LEU A 189 13.09 -11.45 -0.79
C LEU A 189 14.26 -11.10 0.13
N ALA A 190 15.43 -10.76 -0.44
CA ALA A 190 16.58 -10.29 0.32
C ALA A 190 16.27 -8.96 1.05
N LEU A 191 15.51 -8.08 0.41
CA LEU A 191 15.05 -6.82 1.00
C LEU A 191 14.19 -7.07 2.24
N PHE A 192 13.22 -7.98 2.17
CA PHE A 192 12.37 -8.30 3.33
C PHE A 192 13.21 -8.81 4.51
N VAL A 193 14.17 -9.69 4.26
CA VAL A 193 15.08 -10.18 5.31
C VAL A 193 15.87 -9.04 5.94
N ARG A 194 16.36 -8.08 5.13
CA ARG A 194 17.11 -6.90 5.63
C ARG A 194 16.21 -5.96 6.44
N MET A 195 15.00 -5.70 5.98
CA MET A 195 14.10 -4.70 6.57
C MET A 195 13.42 -5.19 7.85
N LEU A 196 13.21 -6.50 7.98
CA LEU A 196 12.54 -7.09 9.13
C LEU A 196 13.45 -7.10 10.37
N GLN A 197 12.85 -6.80 11.51
CA GLN A 197 13.46 -7.01 12.83
C GLN A 197 13.60 -8.51 13.11
N THR A 198 14.47 -8.86 14.04
CA THR A 198 14.54 -10.25 14.55
C THR A 198 13.17 -10.66 15.12
N GLY A 199 12.62 -11.77 14.61
CA GLY A 199 11.28 -12.22 14.93
C GLY A 199 10.17 -11.53 14.13
N GLY A 200 10.50 -10.64 13.20
CA GLY A 200 9.58 -10.08 12.22
C GLY A 200 9.09 -11.12 11.20
N ARG A 201 7.99 -10.82 10.53
CA ARG A 201 7.28 -11.75 9.63
C ARG A 201 6.76 -11.09 8.38
#